data_30ded84dd243e3d1d802c27c6a8eaa7e
#
_entry.id   30ded84dd243e3d1d802c27c6a8eaa7e
#
_cell.length_a   1.000
_cell.length_b   1.000
_cell.length_c   1.000
_cell.angle_alpha   90.00
_cell.angle_beta   90.00
_cell.angle_gamma   90.00
#
_symmetry.space_group_name_H-M   'P 1'
#
loop_
_entity.id
_entity.type
_entity.pdbx_description
1 polymer ?
#
loop_
_entity_poly.entity_id
_entity_poly.type
_entity_poly.pdbx_seq_one_letter_code
_entity_poly.pdbx_strand_id
1 'polypeptide(L)'
;MTNGAASNGASPSVRPSREKERQLLDFEDQLSPVERKQITFVRNTFEPGGWDRAVRLAQRYIGSNWIEQCTKNIRHVHGTERLPKFDRNKSYLVVANHRSFFDLYVVTGYLVNRDMPHRLLFPVRSQFFYDKPLGLFVNGVMSFFAMYPPVFRERSRAALNLASLDETVRLLKRGGMFVGLHPEGQRNKGDDPYELLPAQGGVGRVIQGAGVEVLPVFINGLGNDLPKQVAGNFTRKGTPIIVNFGAPVDFGDLLTQPPSPRLHKKISEHALDEIRRLGAEEREIRASLR
;
A
#
# COMPACT_ATOMS: atom_id res chain seq x y z
N MET A 1 -42.36 -47.32 37.51
CA MET A 1 -42.14 -46.01 38.14
C MET A 1 -40.63 -45.87 38.35
N THR A 2 -39.91 -45.21 37.52
CA THR A 2 -38.59 -44.65 37.80
C THR A 2 -38.30 -43.66 36.65
N ASN A 3 -38.30 -42.35 37.04
CA ASN A 3 -37.95 -41.25 36.16
C ASN A 3 -36.44 -41.23 35.87
N GLY A 4 -36.04 -41.25 34.58
CA GLY A 4 -34.71 -40.96 34.11
C GLY A 4 -34.64 -39.49 33.64
N ALA A 5 -33.97 -38.61 34.36
CA ALA A 5 -33.72 -37.26 34.00
C ALA A 5 -32.52 -37.21 33.00
N ALA A 6 -32.79 -36.71 31.82
CA ALA A 6 -31.76 -36.39 30.83
C ALA A 6 -31.10 -35.06 31.21
N SER A 7 -29.78 -35.11 31.52
CA SER A 7 -28.95 -33.93 31.74
C SER A 7 -28.52 -33.36 30.39
N ASN A 8 -29.05 -32.21 30.03
CA ASN A 8 -28.58 -31.38 28.91
C ASN A 8 -27.24 -30.74 29.28
N GLY A 9 -26.14 -31.33 28.85
CA GLY A 9 -24.83 -30.72 28.86
C GLY A 9 -24.65 -29.72 27.72
N ALA A 10 -25.01 -28.46 27.96
CA ALA A 10 -24.63 -27.39 27.03
C ALA A 10 -23.15 -27.10 27.16
N SER A 11 -22.37 -27.44 26.14
CA SER A 11 -20.96 -27.02 26.01
C SER A 11 -20.88 -25.49 25.99
N PRO A 12 -19.97 -24.87 26.76
CA PRO A 12 -19.78 -23.42 26.70
C PRO A 12 -19.23 -23.06 25.33
N SER A 13 -19.97 -22.26 24.56
CA SER A 13 -19.50 -21.63 23.33
C SER A 13 -18.36 -20.69 23.70
N VAL A 14 -17.13 -21.09 23.39
CA VAL A 14 -15.95 -20.22 23.44
C VAL A 14 -16.15 -19.14 22.39
N ARG A 15 -16.63 -17.98 22.80
CA ARG A 15 -16.59 -16.78 21.94
C ARG A 15 -15.12 -16.48 21.67
N PRO A 16 -14.66 -16.34 20.41
CA PRO A 16 -13.32 -15.89 20.11
C PRO A 16 -13.14 -14.53 20.78
N SER A 17 -12.15 -14.41 21.66
CA SER A 17 -11.75 -13.15 22.24
C SER A 17 -11.43 -12.21 21.07
N ARG A 18 -12.20 -11.12 20.93
CA ARG A 18 -11.82 -10.01 20.06
C ARG A 18 -10.47 -9.51 20.54
N GLU A 19 -9.41 -9.90 19.86
CA GLU A 19 -8.10 -9.31 20.06
C GLU A 19 -8.27 -7.80 19.89
N LYS A 20 -8.07 -7.04 20.96
CA LYS A 20 -8.25 -5.58 20.95
C LYS A 20 -7.31 -5.04 19.88
N GLU A 21 -7.84 -4.41 18.83
CA GLU A 21 -7.03 -3.79 17.79
C GLU A 21 -5.99 -2.89 18.44
N ARG A 22 -4.72 -3.29 18.37
CA ARG A 22 -3.62 -2.55 18.97
C ARG A 22 -3.37 -1.30 18.15
N GLN A 23 -3.50 -0.14 18.77
CA GLN A 23 -3.20 1.12 18.09
C GLN A 23 -1.70 1.38 18.12
N LEU A 24 -1.18 2.03 17.09
CA LEU A 24 0.25 2.35 16.97
C LEU A 24 0.76 3.16 18.17
N LEU A 25 -0.08 4.01 18.75
CA LEU A 25 0.24 4.82 19.93
C LEU A 25 0.12 4.06 21.27
N ASP A 26 -0.42 2.84 21.28
CA ASP A 26 -0.42 2.00 22.50
C ASP A 26 1.00 1.51 22.87
N PHE A 27 1.99 1.73 21.98
CA PHE A 27 3.40 1.37 22.16
C PHE A 27 4.28 2.62 22.35
N GLU A 28 3.79 3.62 23.06
CA GLU A 28 4.50 4.89 23.26
C GLU A 28 5.90 4.73 23.89
N ASP A 29 6.09 3.74 24.72
CA ASP A 29 7.36 3.36 25.36
C ASP A 29 8.43 2.91 24.35
N GLN A 30 8.02 2.41 23.19
CA GLN A 30 8.92 1.96 22.13
C GLN A 30 9.21 3.05 21.08
N LEU A 31 8.57 4.21 21.19
CA LEU A 31 8.74 5.34 20.28
C LEU A 31 9.57 6.44 20.97
N SER A 32 10.54 6.99 20.24
CA SER A 32 11.19 8.20 20.69
C SER A 32 10.19 9.38 20.74
N PRO A 33 10.44 10.43 21.54
CA PRO A 33 9.56 11.60 21.58
C PRO A 33 9.34 12.26 20.21
N VAL A 34 10.34 12.22 19.35
CA VAL A 34 10.26 12.77 17.97
C VAL A 34 9.35 11.90 17.12
N GLU A 35 9.58 10.58 17.09
CA GLU A 35 8.72 9.64 16.34
C GLU A 35 7.26 9.76 16.78
N ARG A 36 6.99 9.77 18.09
CA ARG A 36 5.64 9.90 18.62
C ARG A 36 4.95 11.17 18.15
N LYS A 37 5.59 12.33 18.26
CA LYS A 37 5.03 13.61 17.81
C LYS A 37 4.73 13.60 16.31
N GLN A 38 5.64 13.09 15.49
CA GLN A 38 5.48 13.06 14.04
C GLN A 38 4.41 12.06 13.61
N ILE A 39 4.38 10.86 14.19
CA ILE A 39 3.34 9.86 13.93
C ILE A 39 1.97 10.41 14.32
N THR A 40 1.85 11.01 15.50
CA THR A 40 0.59 11.63 15.97
C THR A 40 0.14 12.73 15.01
N PHE A 41 1.05 13.61 14.61
CA PHE A 41 0.72 14.69 13.67
C PHE A 41 0.21 14.12 12.33
N VAL A 42 0.96 13.21 11.71
CA VAL A 42 0.58 12.64 10.40
C VAL A 42 -0.73 11.86 10.53
N ARG A 43 -0.89 11.04 11.58
CA ARG A 43 -2.15 10.33 11.86
C ARG A 43 -3.34 11.27 11.91
N ASN A 44 -3.21 12.38 12.60
CA ASN A 44 -4.29 13.37 12.74
C ASN A 44 -4.67 14.00 11.39
N THR A 45 -3.76 14.04 10.40
CA THR A 45 -4.11 14.50 9.04
C THR A 45 -5.05 13.55 8.31
N PHE A 46 -5.18 12.30 8.77
CA PHE A 46 -6.12 11.32 8.22
C PHE A 46 -7.48 11.36 8.90
N GLU A 47 -7.63 12.02 10.05
CA GLU A 47 -8.92 12.15 10.68
C GLU A 47 -9.83 13.11 9.89
N PRO A 48 -11.16 12.81 9.80
CA PRO A 48 -12.09 13.65 9.05
C PRO A 48 -12.07 15.10 9.54
N GLY A 49 -11.84 16.04 8.62
CA GLY A 49 -11.77 17.46 8.98
C GLY A 49 -11.09 18.32 7.91
N GLY A 50 -10.73 19.54 8.30
CA GLY A 50 -10.08 20.52 7.41
C GLY A 50 -8.72 20.03 6.89
N TRP A 51 -7.91 19.42 7.73
CA TRP A 51 -6.61 18.87 7.36
C TRP A 51 -6.71 17.74 6.33
N ASP A 52 -7.60 16.77 6.53
CA ASP A 52 -7.80 15.70 5.54
C ASP A 52 -8.24 16.26 4.18
N ARG A 53 -9.15 17.24 4.17
CA ARG A 53 -9.59 17.92 2.94
C ARG A 53 -8.44 18.66 2.26
N ALA A 54 -7.68 19.45 3.01
CA ALA A 54 -6.55 20.21 2.47
C ALA A 54 -5.50 19.30 1.86
N VAL A 55 -5.17 18.21 2.54
CA VAL A 55 -4.18 17.26 2.04
C VAL A 55 -4.69 16.48 0.83
N ARG A 56 -5.96 16.08 0.77
CA ARG A 56 -6.57 15.50 -0.45
C ARG A 56 -6.45 16.43 -1.64
N LEU A 57 -6.75 17.72 -1.44
CA LEU A 57 -6.60 18.74 -2.49
C LEU A 57 -5.14 18.88 -2.92
N ALA A 58 -4.21 18.94 -1.96
CA ALA A 58 -2.78 19.04 -2.25
C ALA A 58 -2.27 17.79 -3.02
N GLN A 59 -2.64 16.59 -2.60
CA GLN A 59 -2.31 15.35 -3.33
C GLN A 59 -2.89 15.37 -4.75
N ARG A 60 -4.15 15.82 -4.91
CA ARG A 60 -4.84 15.86 -6.20
C ARG A 60 -4.28 16.91 -7.15
N TYR A 61 -4.14 18.15 -6.70
CA TYR A 61 -3.84 19.28 -7.59
C TYR A 61 -2.36 19.67 -7.66
N ILE A 62 -1.57 19.31 -6.65
CA ILE A 62 -0.14 19.62 -6.64
C ILE A 62 0.66 18.34 -6.88
N GLY A 63 0.50 17.32 -6.02
CA GLY A 63 1.31 16.10 -6.07
C GLY A 63 1.11 15.32 -7.37
N SER A 64 -0.14 15.06 -7.77
CA SER A 64 -0.40 14.32 -8.99
C SER A 64 0.05 15.06 -10.25
N ASN A 65 -0.15 16.39 -10.31
CA ASN A 65 0.31 17.21 -11.43
C ASN A 65 1.83 17.26 -11.53
N TRP A 66 2.52 17.35 -10.38
CA TRP A 66 3.97 17.25 -10.34
C TRP A 66 4.46 15.94 -10.95
N ILE A 67 3.93 14.82 -10.49
CA ILE A 67 4.27 13.49 -11.02
C ILE A 67 3.94 13.37 -12.50
N GLU A 68 2.77 13.87 -12.93
CA GLU A 68 2.37 13.91 -14.34
C GLU A 68 3.40 14.64 -15.19
N GLN A 69 3.77 15.87 -14.80
CA GLN A 69 4.75 16.66 -15.55
C GLN A 69 6.14 16.00 -15.61
N CYS A 70 6.54 15.29 -14.55
CA CYS A 70 7.82 14.60 -14.49
C CYS A 70 7.90 13.27 -15.24
N THR A 71 6.76 12.72 -15.71
CA THR A 71 6.73 11.37 -16.28
C THR A 71 5.96 11.23 -17.60
N LYS A 72 5.07 12.15 -17.92
CA LYS A 72 4.07 12.01 -19.00
C LYS A 72 4.65 11.75 -20.39
N ASN A 73 5.86 12.24 -20.69
CA ASN A 73 6.45 12.15 -22.04
C ASN A 73 7.12 10.80 -22.33
N ILE A 74 7.40 10.01 -21.28
CA ILE A 74 8.07 8.71 -21.36
C ILE A 74 7.26 7.61 -20.66
N ARG A 75 6.06 7.93 -20.15
CA ARG A 75 5.20 6.97 -19.45
C ARG A 75 4.15 6.41 -20.42
N HIS A 76 4.08 5.09 -20.46
CA HIS A 76 3.09 4.31 -21.18
C HIS A 76 2.23 3.56 -20.16
N VAL A 77 0.92 3.68 -20.26
CA VAL A 77 -0.01 3.07 -19.31
C VAL A 77 -0.95 2.14 -20.06
N HIS A 78 -1.08 0.91 -19.55
CA HIS A 78 -1.87 -0.16 -20.11
C HIS A 78 -2.79 -0.77 -19.05
N GLY A 79 -3.85 -1.43 -19.47
CA GLY A 79 -4.77 -2.16 -18.58
C GLY A 79 -5.73 -1.27 -17.79
N THR A 80 -5.86 0.02 -18.12
CA THR A 80 -6.79 0.93 -17.41
C THR A 80 -8.24 0.56 -17.59
N GLU A 81 -8.59 -0.13 -18.67
CA GLU A 81 -9.92 -0.67 -18.96
C GLU A 81 -10.32 -1.81 -18.00
N ARG A 82 -9.35 -2.42 -17.32
CA ARG A 82 -9.53 -3.49 -16.34
C ARG A 82 -9.86 -2.95 -14.94
N LEU A 83 -9.65 -1.64 -14.72
CA LEU A 83 -9.86 -1.02 -13.41
C LEU A 83 -11.35 -0.84 -13.13
N PRO A 84 -11.79 -0.97 -11.84
CA PRO A 84 -13.15 -0.68 -11.46
C PRO A 84 -13.45 0.82 -11.58
N LYS A 85 -14.73 1.17 -11.66
CA LYS A 85 -15.15 2.55 -11.42
C LYS A 85 -14.91 2.89 -9.95
N PHE A 86 -14.05 3.87 -9.70
CA PHE A 86 -13.70 4.27 -8.33
C PHE A 86 -14.88 4.96 -7.63
N ASP A 87 -15.37 4.35 -6.56
CA ASP A 87 -16.36 4.94 -5.66
C ASP A 87 -15.63 5.68 -4.52
N ARG A 88 -15.90 6.99 -4.37
CA ARG A 88 -15.29 7.83 -3.34
C ARG A 88 -15.46 7.34 -1.90
N ASN A 89 -16.49 6.54 -1.65
CA ASN A 89 -16.81 6.04 -0.32
C ASN A 89 -16.12 4.70 -0.02
N LYS A 90 -15.67 3.99 -1.04
CA LYS A 90 -14.89 2.76 -0.89
C LYS A 90 -13.41 3.07 -0.73
N SER A 91 -12.65 2.12 -0.24
CA SER A 91 -11.20 2.14 -0.30
C SER A 91 -10.70 1.08 -1.27
N TYR A 92 -9.49 1.30 -1.78
CA TYR A 92 -8.81 0.39 -2.70
C TYR A 92 -7.39 0.16 -2.24
N LEU A 93 -6.89 -1.04 -2.46
CA LEU A 93 -5.52 -1.40 -2.20
C LEU A 93 -4.81 -1.68 -3.54
N VAL A 94 -3.79 -0.91 -3.86
CA VAL A 94 -2.90 -1.25 -4.99
C VAL A 94 -1.70 -2.03 -4.50
N VAL A 95 -1.39 -3.12 -5.19
CA VAL A 95 -0.20 -3.92 -4.95
C VAL A 95 0.70 -3.88 -6.18
N ALA A 96 1.98 -3.54 -5.99
CA ALA A 96 2.93 -3.39 -7.08
C ALA A 96 4.27 -4.06 -6.77
N ASN A 97 5.03 -4.44 -7.80
CA ASN A 97 6.44 -4.76 -7.64
C ASN A 97 7.22 -3.55 -7.12
N HIS A 98 8.42 -3.75 -6.56
CA HIS A 98 9.18 -2.68 -5.91
C HIS A 98 10.61 -2.56 -6.43
N ARG A 99 10.83 -1.64 -7.35
CA ARG A 99 12.15 -1.35 -7.95
C ARG A 99 12.66 0.04 -7.61
N SER A 100 11.76 1.01 -7.50
CA SER A 100 12.08 2.41 -7.24
C SER A 100 11.30 2.93 -6.03
N PHE A 101 11.83 3.96 -5.39
CA PHE A 101 11.09 4.73 -4.39
C PHE A 101 9.82 5.38 -4.98
N PHE A 102 9.84 5.64 -6.29
CA PHE A 102 8.79 6.39 -6.98
C PHE A 102 7.68 5.50 -7.60
N ASP A 103 7.75 4.18 -7.46
CA ASP A 103 6.81 3.26 -8.11
C ASP A 103 5.35 3.63 -7.82
N LEU A 104 4.97 3.68 -6.55
CA LEU A 104 3.60 4.00 -6.15
C LEU A 104 3.20 5.45 -6.43
N TYR A 105 4.15 6.39 -6.42
CA TYR A 105 3.86 7.77 -6.79
C TYR A 105 3.42 7.89 -8.25
N VAL A 106 4.11 7.20 -9.16
CA VAL A 106 3.80 7.25 -10.59
C VAL A 106 2.47 6.56 -10.87
N VAL A 107 2.24 5.39 -10.26
CA VAL A 107 0.99 4.64 -10.38
C VAL A 107 -0.20 5.47 -9.89
N THR A 108 -0.11 5.97 -8.65
CA THR A 108 -1.24 6.69 -8.03
C THR A 108 -1.41 8.10 -8.58
N GLY A 109 -0.32 8.80 -8.89
CA GLY A 109 -0.38 10.12 -9.53
C GLY A 109 -1.10 10.09 -10.87
N TYR A 110 -0.90 9.02 -11.65
CA TYR A 110 -1.64 8.80 -12.89
C TYR A 110 -3.14 8.67 -12.65
N LEU A 111 -3.56 7.86 -11.65
CA LEU A 111 -4.97 7.64 -11.35
C LEU A 111 -5.66 8.88 -10.78
N VAL A 112 -4.98 9.59 -9.87
CA VAL A 112 -5.51 10.82 -9.26
C VAL A 112 -5.75 11.91 -10.30
N ASN A 113 -4.89 12.03 -11.30
CA ASN A 113 -5.08 12.94 -12.43
C ASN A 113 -6.30 12.59 -13.30
N ARG A 114 -6.85 11.39 -13.14
CA ARG A 114 -8.01 10.87 -13.88
C ARG A 114 -9.21 10.64 -12.96
N ASP A 115 -9.42 11.59 -12.06
CA ASP A 115 -10.59 11.67 -11.19
C ASP A 115 -10.73 10.56 -10.12
N MET A 116 -9.62 9.98 -9.66
CA MET A 116 -9.63 9.15 -8.45
C MET A 116 -9.58 10.06 -7.19
N PRO A 117 -10.68 10.22 -6.44
CA PRO A 117 -10.80 11.23 -5.38
C PRO A 117 -10.29 10.78 -4.01
N HIS A 118 -9.49 9.73 -3.96
CA HIS A 118 -9.10 9.05 -2.73
C HIS A 118 -7.89 9.71 -2.05
N ARG A 119 -7.84 9.58 -0.74
CA ARG A 119 -6.66 9.91 0.06
C ARG A 119 -5.57 8.87 -0.14
N LEU A 120 -4.39 9.29 -0.57
CA LEU A 120 -3.24 8.40 -0.78
C LEU A 120 -2.54 8.08 0.54
N LEU A 121 -2.08 6.82 0.68
CA LEU A 121 -1.34 6.34 1.82
C LEU A 121 -0.36 5.23 1.38
N PHE A 122 0.90 5.34 1.80
CA PHE A 122 1.96 4.38 1.52
C PHE A 122 2.74 4.10 2.80
N PRO A 123 2.65 2.91 3.39
CA PRO A 123 3.51 2.52 4.51
C PRO A 123 4.98 2.66 4.13
N VAL A 124 5.75 3.31 4.99
CA VAL A 124 7.13 3.71 4.70
C VAL A 124 8.07 3.37 5.84
N ARG A 125 9.32 3.12 5.55
CA ARG A 125 10.35 2.91 6.57
C ARG A 125 10.43 4.10 7.53
N SER A 126 10.31 3.85 8.85
CA SER A 126 10.32 4.90 9.88
C SER A 126 11.60 5.72 9.89
N GLN A 127 12.72 5.06 9.70
CA GLN A 127 14.09 5.58 9.86
C GLN A 127 14.44 6.82 9.02
N PHE A 128 13.65 7.18 8.03
CA PHE A 128 13.89 8.38 7.22
C PHE A 128 12.84 9.46 7.48
N PHE A 129 11.60 9.04 7.72
CA PHE A 129 10.45 9.94 7.74
C PHE A 129 9.99 10.32 9.15
N TYR A 130 10.42 9.56 10.19
CA TYR A 130 9.89 9.72 11.54
C TYR A 130 10.93 9.83 12.63
N ASP A 131 12.18 9.43 12.40
CA ASP A 131 13.26 9.44 13.41
C ASP A 131 13.94 10.81 13.59
N LYS A 132 13.78 11.71 12.64
CA LYS A 132 14.37 13.06 12.64
C LYS A 132 13.34 14.14 12.38
N PRO A 133 13.48 15.35 12.97
CA PRO A 133 12.54 16.45 12.74
C PRO A 133 12.36 16.81 11.26
N LEU A 134 13.42 16.73 10.46
CA LEU A 134 13.40 16.96 9.01
C LEU A 134 12.48 15.95 8.27
N GLY A 135 12.29 14.75 8.81
CA GLY A 135 11.48 13.72 8.18
C GLY A 135 10.02 14.14 7.98
N LEU A 136 9.45 14.88 8.93
CA LEU A 136 8.09 15.41 8.79
C LEU A 136 7.99 16.43 7.64
N PHE A 137 8.97 17.30 7.52
CA PHE A 137 9.04 18.26 6.41
C PHE A 137 9.17 17.54 5.06
N VAL A 138 10.06 16.56 4.99
CA VAL A 138 10.23 15.75 3.77
C VAL A 138 8.94 15.01 3.41
N ASN A 139 8.26 14.40 4.40
CA ASN A 139 6.97 13.75 4.19
C ASN A 139 5.91 14.74 3.67
N GLY A 140 5.84 15.93 4.26
CA GLY A 140 4.91 16.99 3.84
C GLY A 140 5.16 17.45 2.41
N VAL A 141 6.41 17.76 2.06
CA VAL A 141 6.77 18.33 0.74
C VAL A 141 6.77 17.26 -0.36
N MET A 142 7.31 16.08 -0.10
CA MET A 142 7.44 15.04 -1.14
C MET A 142 6.17 14.23 -1.36
N SER A 143 5.32 14.08 -0.35
CA SER A 143 4.19 13.16 -0.43
C SER A 143 2.87 13.74 0.06
N PHE A 144 2.86 14.97 0.53
CA PHE A 144 1.67 15.54 1.18
C PHE A 144 1.11 14.58 2.25
N PHE A 145 1.99 14.11 3.15
CA PHE A 145 1.71 13.18 4.24
C PHE A 145 1.09 11.83 3.80
N ALA A 146 1.37 11.37 2.57
CA ALA A 146 1.00 10.02 2.15
C ALA A 146 1.88 8.93 2.78
N MET A 147 3.09 9.26 3.24
CA MET A 147 4.04 8.32 3.84
C MET A 147 3.64 7.97 5.27
N TYR A 148 2.69 7.05 5.41
CA TYR A 148 2.11 6.58 6.67
C TYR A 148 1.48 5.19 6.46
N PRO A 149 1.39 4.31 7.48
CA PRO A 149 2.10 4.36 8.75
C PRO A 149 3.59 3.99 8.65
N PRO A 150 4.39 4.27 9.72
CA PRO A 150 5.80 3.89 9.74
C PRO A 150 5.97 2.37 9.83
N VAL A 151 6.99 1.84 9.15
CA VAL A 151 7.45 0.45 9.22
C VAL A 151 8.83 0.41 9.87
N PHE A 152 8.97 -0.38 10.92
CA PHE A 152 10.20 -0.51 11.70
C PHE A 152 10.93 -1.78 11.30
N ARG A 153 12.25 -1.71 11.12
CA ARG A 153 13.06 -2.89 10.70
C ARG A 153 13.68 -3.64 11.87
N GLU A 154 13.74 -3.01 13.02
CA GLU A 154 14.30 -3.59 14.25
C GLU A 154 13.40 -4.71 14.75
N ARG A 155 13.96 -5.89 14.98
CA ARG A 155 13.20 -7.05 15.49
C ARG A 155 12.53 -6.78 16.86
N SER A 156 13.18 -5.97 17.69
CA SER A 156 12.63 -5.53 18.97
C SER A 156 11.34 -4.71 18.83
N ARG A 157 11.10 -4.11 17.66
CA ARG A 157 9.94 -3.27 17.36
C ARG A 157 8.90 -4.00 16.49
N ALA A 158 8.92 -5.33 16.45
CA ALA A 158 7.99 -6.13 15.64
C ALA A 158 6.51 -5.88 15.99
N ALA A 159 6.22 -5.58 17.27
CA ALA A 159 4.85 -5.24 17.71
C ALA A 159 4.34 -3.95 17.05
N LEU A 160 5.21 -2.93 16.87
CA LEU A 160 4.88 -1.71 16.15
C LEU A 160 4.51 -1.97 14.68
N ASN A 161 5.17 -2.94 14.03
CA ASN A 161 4.82 -3.30 12.66
C ASN A 161 3.43 -3.91 12.55
N LEU A 162 3.05 -4.76 13.51
CA LEU A 162 1.69 -5.30 13.56
C LEU A 162 0.67 -4.17 13.76
N ALA A 163 0.94 -3.25 14.68
CA ALA A 163 0.09 -2.08 14.90
C ALA A 163 0.00 -1.17 13.66
N SER A 164 1.08 -1.03 12.89
CA SER A 164 1.09 -0.29 11.62
C SER A 164 0.23 -0.98 10.54
N LEU A 165 0.26 -2.31 10.47
CA LEU A 165 -0.62 -3.06 9.57
C LEU A 165 -2.09 -2.93 9.99
N ASP A 166 -2.38 -3.00 11.30
CA ASP A 166 -3.74 -2.85 11.83
C ASP A 166 -4.27 -1.41 11.60
N GLU A 167 -3.40 -0.39 11.74
CA GLU A 167 -3.74 0.99 11.38
C GLU A 167 -4.06 1.13 9.88
N THR A 168 -3.31 0.46 9.01
CA THR A 168 -3.59 0.43 7.57
C THR A 168 -4.95 -0.20 7.29
N VAL A 169 -5.26 -1.32 7.94
CA VAL A 169 -6.57 -1.98 7.87
C VAL A 169 -7.68 -1.05 8.35
N ARG A 170 -7.50 -0.39 9.49
CA ARG A 170 -8.46 0.58 10.05
C ARG A 170 -8.79 1.70 9.06
N LEU A 171 -7.76 2.27 8.43
CA LEU A 171 -7.92 3.34 7.45
C LEU A 171 -8.64 2.86 6.18
N LEU A 172 -8.29 1.67 5.68
CA LEU A 172 -8.97 1.06 4.54
C LEU A 172 -10.45 0.80 4.83
N LYS A 173 -10.79 0.24 6.00
CA LYS A 173 -12.18 -0.02 6.40
C LYS A 173 -13.03 1.25 6.54
N ARG A 174 -12.41 2.38 6.84
CA ARG A 174 -13.12 3.67 6.96
C ARG A 174 -13.68 4.16 5.63
N GLY A 175 -13.10 3.76 4.52
CA GLY A 175 -13.46 4.23 3.19
C GLY A 175 -12.70 5.48 2.75
N GLY A 176 -12.73 5.75 1.43
CA GLY A 176 -12.14 6.93 0.82
C GLY A 176 -10.60 6.92 0.77
N MET A 177 -9.96 5.76 0.95
CA MET A 177 -8.51 5.60 0.95
C MET A 177 -8.04 4.86 -0.30
N PHE A 178 -6.86 5.23 -0.79
CA PHE A 178 -6.13 4.47 -1.79
C PHE A 178 -4.74 4.14 -1.24
N VAL A 179 -4.56 2.90 -0.86
CA VAL A 179 -3.35 2.44 -0.18
C VAL A 179 -2.45 1.70 -1.16
N GLY A 180 -1.17 2.03 -1.18
CA GLY A 180 -0.17 1.31 -1.98
C GLY A 180 0.72 0.43 -1.11
N LEU A 181 0.88 -0.82 -1.49
CA LEU A 181 1.76 -1.78 -0.84
C LEU A 181 2.61 -2.55 -1.84
N HIS A 182 3.77 -2.99 -1.38
CA HIS A 182 4.64 -3.88 -2.15
C HIS A 182 4.70 -5.25 -1.46
N PRO A 183 4.18 -6.34 -2.08
CA PRO A 183 4.23 -7.67 -1.48
C PRO A 183 5.65 -8.15 -1.16
N GLU A 184 6.65 -7.68 -1.89
CA GLU A 184 8.07 -7.96 -1.67
C GLU A 184 8.60 -7.40 -0.33
N GLY A 185 7.94 -6.39 0.26
CA GLY A 185 8.32 -5.76 1.53
C GLY A 185 9.62 -4.94 1.48
N GLN A 186 10.38 -5.02 0.40
CA GLN A 186 11.62 -4.25 0.17
C GLN A 186 11.88 -4.07 -1.31
N ARG A 187 12.69 -3.06 -1.65
CA ARG A 187 13.11 -2.84 -3.05
C ARG A 187 13.97 -3.98 -3.56
N ASN A 188 13.60 -4.50 -4.71
CA ASN A 188 14.43 -5.42 -5.46
C ASN A 188 15.52 -4.63 -6.19
N LYS A 189 16.78 -4.98 -5.95
CA LYS A 189 17.98 -4.36 -6.54
C LYS A 189 18.68 -5.27 -7.55
N GLY A 190 18.10 -6.44 -7.85
CA GLY A 190 18.63 -7.37 -8.85
C GLY A 190 18.62 -6.74 -10.25
N ASP A 191 19.39 -7.29 -11.17
CA ASP A 191 19.55 -6.74 -12.52
C ASP A 191 18.32 -7.01 -13.41
N ASP A 192 17.68 -8.17 -13.25
CA ASP A 192 16.45 -8.48 -13.98
C ASP A 192 15.21 -7.79 -13.33
N PRO A 193 14.55 -6.85 -14.04
CA PRO A 193 13.37 -6.18 -13.52
C PRO A 193 12.14 -7.09 -13.38
N TYR A 194 12.15 -8.27 -13.97
CA TYR A 194 11.04 -9.23 -13.98
C TYR A 194 11.19 -10.31 -12.90
N GLU A 195 12.36 -10.44 -12.31
CA GLU A 195 12.55 -11.28 -11.14
C GLU A 195 12.02 -10.57 -9.90
N LEU A 196 11.01 -11.15 -9.24
CA LEU A 196 10.39 -10.59 -8.04
C LEU A 196 10.93 -11.27 -6.78
N LEU A 197 11.11 -10.51 -5.72
CA LEU A 197 11.46 -11.07 -4.41
C LEU A 197 10.29 -11.85 -3.81
N PRO A 198 10.56 -12.81 -2.90
CA PRO A 198 9.50 -13.56 -2.22
C PRO A 198 8.54 -12.65 -1.45
N ALA A 199 7.24 -12.92 -1.54
CA ALA A 199 6.23 -12.14 -0.84
C ALA A 199 6.40 -12.18 0.69
N GLN A 200 6.03 -11.11 1.37
CA GLN A 200 5.98 -10.99 2.82
C GLN A 200 4.52 -11.06 3.31
N GLY A 201 4.24 -11.76 4.39
CA GLY A 201 2.88 -11.99 4.89
C GLY A 201 2.13 -10.72 5.35
N GLY A 202 2.83 -9.61 5.57
CA GLY A 202 2.21 -8.35 6.01
C GLY A 202 1.15 -7.82 5.05
N VAL A 203 1.38 -7.91 3.73
CA VAL A 203 0.40 -7.48 2.73
C VAL A 203 -0.84 -8.36 2.76
N GLY A 204 -0.68 -9.68 2.88
CA GLY A 204 -1.82 -10.61 3.01
C GLY A 204 -2.65 -10.37 4.26
N ARG A 205 -2.01 -9.98 5.40
CA ARG A 205 -2.73 -9.54 6.60
C ARG A 205 -3.60 -8.33 6.31
N VAL A 206 -3.08 -7.33 5.61
CA VAL A 206 -3.85 -6.13 5.24
C VAL A 206 -4.98 -6.48 4.29
N ILE A 207 -4.73 -7.29 3.26
CA ILE A 207 -5.73 -7.73 2.29
C ILE A 207 -6.90 -8.44 3.00
N GLN A 208 -6.60 -9.47 3.79
CA GLN A 208 -7.62 -10.22 4.51
C GLN A 208 -8.34 -9.36 5.54
N GLY A 209 -7.59 -8.54 6.30
CA GLY A 209 -8.14 -7.70 7.36
C GLY A 209 -9.03 -6.59 6.82
N ALA A 210 -8.71 -5.98 5.69
CA ALA A 210 -9.46 -4.86 5.13
C ALA A 210 -10.67 -5.31 4.30
N GLY A 211 -10.57 -6.41 3.56
CA GLY A 211 -11.64 -6.91 2.69
C GLY A 211 -12.03 -5.93 1.58
N VAL A 212 -11.05 -5.18 1.05
CA VAL A 212 -11.25 -4.21 -0.04
C VAL A 212 -10.76 -4.79 -1.37
N GLU A 213 -11.17 -4.17 -2.49
CA GLU A 213 -10.67 -4.54 -3.80
C GLU A 213 -9.16 -4.31 -3.91
N VAL A 214 -8.43 -5.30 -4.41
CA VAL A 214 -6.97 -5.31 -4.57
C VAL A 214 -6.62 -5.20 -6.04
N LEU A 215 -5.89 -4.16 -6.41
CA LEU A 215 -5.53 -3.83 -7.79
C LEU A 215 -4.05 -4.16 -8.01
N PRO A 216 -3.71 -5.19 -8.78
CA PRO A 216 -2.33 -5.54 -9.08
C PRO A 216 -1.79 -4.62 -10.17
N VAL A 217 -0.54 -4.22 -10.04
CA VAL A 217 0.15 -3.37 -11.00
C VAL A 217 1.60 -3.84 -11.17
N PHE A 218 2.06 -3.91 -12.40
CA PHE A 218 3.49 -4.03 -12.68
C PHE A 218 4.01 -2.70 -13.23
N ILE A 219 5.13 -2.21 -12.67
CA ILE A 219 5.77 -0.97 -13.09
C ILE A 219 7.25 -1.20 -13.36
N ASN A 220 7.75 -0.69 -14.48
CA ASN A 220 9.14 -0.83 -14.88
C ASN A 220 9.65 0.42 -15.62
N GLY A 221 10.96 0.65 -15.58
CA GLY A 221 11.61 1.79 -16.24
C GLY A 221 11.88 2.98 -15.31
N LEU A 222 11.50 2.89 -14.02
CA LEU A 222 11.82 3.91 -13.03
C LEU A 222 13.19 3.68 -12.40
N GLY A 223 14.02 4.72 -12.41
CA GLY A 223 15.26 4.80 -11.64
C GLY A 223 15.06 5.45 -10.27
N ASN A 224 16.15 5.44 -9.46
CA ASN A 224 16.19 6.17 -8.18
C ASN A 224 16.94 7.52 -8.30
N ASP A 225 17.49 7.82 -9.46
CA ASP A 225 18.10 9.11 -9.80
C ASP A 225 17.01 10.04 -10.35
N LEU A 226 16.37 10.81 -9.45
CA LEU A 226 15.26 11.69 -9.79
C LEU A 226 15.65 12.77 -10.82
N PRO A 227 16.79 13.49 -10.70
CA PRO A 227 17.21 14.48 -11.70
C PRO A 227 17.34 13.87 -13.10
N LYS A 228 17.98 12.70 -13.21
CA LYS A 228 18.14 11.99 -14.48
C LYS A 228 16.79 11.56 -15.06
N GLN A 229 15.88 11.05 -14.21
CA GLN A 229 14.55 10.64 -14.61
C GLN A 229 13.74 11.82 -15.15
N VAL A 230 13.76 12.96 -14.48
CA VAL A 230 13.05 14.19 -14.87
C VAL A 230 13.64 14.74 -16.18
N ALA A 231 14.97 14.85 -16.27
CA ALA A 231 15.64 15.29 -17.50
C ALA A 231 15.30 14.39 -18.69
N GLY A 232 15.32 13.06 -18.48
CA GLY A 232 14.94 12.06 -19.48
C GLY A 232 13.50 12.24 -19.99
N ASN A 233 12.57 12.60 -19.09
CA ASN A 233 11.19 12.90 -19.46
C ASN A 233 11.08 14.16 -20.34
N PHE A 234 11.72 15.26 -19.94
CA PHE A 234 11.66 16.52 -20.71
C PHE A 234 12.35 16.41 -22.07
N THR A 235 13.46 15.70 -22.13
CA THR A 235 14.15 15.44 -23.40
C THR A 235 13.51 14.37 -24.28
N ARG A 236 12.53 13.60 -23.73
CA ARG A 236 11.93 12.41 -24.34
C ARG A 236 12.93 11.30 -24.68
N LYS A 237 14.12 11.33 -24.08
CA LYS A 237 15.20 10.34 -24.28
C LYS A 237 15.41 9.45 -23.05
N GLY A 238 14.54 9.58 -22.04
CA GLY A 238 14.58 8.73 -20.86
C GLY A 238 14.12 7.30 -21.14
N THR A 239 14.46 6.37 -20.25
CA THR A 239 13.93 5.01 -20.30
C THR A 239 12.41 5.04 -20.23
N PRO A 240 11.68 4.38 -21.15
CA PRO A 240 10.22 4.32 -21.10
C PRO A 240 9.74 3.70 -19.77
N ILE A 241 8.84 4.42 -19.10
CA ILE A 241 8.16 3.93 -17.90
C ILE A 241 6.88 3.25 -18.36
N ILE A 242 6.76 1.96 -18.10
CA ILE A 242 5.54 1.21 -18.41
C ILE A 242 4.83 0.87 -17.12
N VAL A 243 3.55 1.22 -17.03
CA VAL A 243 2.63 0.87 -15.95
C VAL A 243 1.55 -0.02 -16.53
N ASN A 244 1.48 -1.26 -16.07
CA ASN A 244 0.49 -2.23 -16.53
C ASN A 244 -0.45 -2.62 -15.38
N PHE A 245 -1.73 -2.23 -15.48
CA PHE A 245 -2.77 -2.52 -14.51
C PHE A 245 -3.44 -3.85 -14.81
N GLY A 246 -3.70 -4.64 -13.75
CA GLY A 246 -4.54 -5.83 -13.80
C GLY A 246 -5.98 -5.56 -13.35
N ALA A 247 -6.86 -6.53 -13.60
CA ALA A 247 -8.18 -6.56 -12.99
C ALA A 247 -8.06 -6.78 -11.47
N PRO A 248 -9.07 -6.40 -10.68
CA PRO A 248 -9.11 -6.72 -9.27
C PRO A 248 -8.82 -8.20 -9.02
N VAL A 249 -7.95 -8.48 -8.04
CA VAL A 249 -7.52 -9.85 -7.73
C VAL A 249 -8.66 -10.63 -7.10
N ASP A 250 -8.97 -11.79 -7.66
CA ASP A 250 -9.88 -12.76 -7.05
C ASP A 250 -9.09 -13.70 -6.11
N PHE A 251 -9.35 -13.60 -4.82
CA PHE A 251 -8.73 -14.46 -3.81
C PHE A 251 -9.56 -15.71 -3.49
N GLY A 252 -10.74 -15.88 -4.09
CA GLY A 252 -11.64 -16.97 -3.80
C GLY A 252 -11.85 -17.18 -2.29
N ASP A 253 -11.77 -18.42 -1.83
CA ASP A 253 -11.99 -18.77 -0.42
C ASP A 253 -10.85 -18.37 0.54
N LEU A 254 -9.73 -17.82 0.04
CA LEU A 254 -8.61 -17.47 0.90
C LEU A 254 -8.99 -16.40 1.94
N LEU A 255 -9.89 -15.47 1.59
CA LEU A 255 -10.27 -14.38 2.49
C LEU A 255 -11.21 -14.81 3.61
N THR A 256 -11.93 -15.94 3.44
CA THR A 256 -12.89 -16.47 4.41
C THR A 256 -12.27 -17.44 5.42
N GLN A 257 -11.04 -17.90 5.18
CA GLN A 257 -10.33 -18.82 6.07
C GLN A 257 -9.91 -18.12 7.38
N PRO A 258 -9.78 -18.87 8.49
CA PRO A 258 -9.27 -18.31 9.75
C PRO A 258 -7.89 -17.68 9.57
N PRO A 259 -7.65 -16.46 10.10
CA PRO A 259 -6.40 -15.75 9.93
C PRO A 259 -5.22 -16.55 10.54
N SER A 260 -4.13 -16.63 9.79
CA SER A 260 -2.88 -17.24 10.26
C SER A 260 -1.68 -16.66 9.47
N PRO A 261 -0.46 -16.69 10.04
CA PRO A 261 0.73 -16.24 9.33
C PRO A 261 0.96 -16.97 7.99
N ARG A 262 0.64 -18.26 7.95
CA ARG A 262 0.75 -19.08 6.72
C ARG A 262 -0.27 -18.65 5.66
N LEU A 263 -1.51 -18.36 6.08
CA LEU A 263 -2.55 -17.89 5.17
C LEU A 263 -2.22 -16.50 4.64
N HIS A 264 -1.77 -15.57 5.51
CA HIS A 264 -1.35 -14.24 5.07
C HIS A 264 -0.22 -14.30 4.06
N LYS A 265 0.75 -15.20 4.26
CA LYS A 265 1.81 -15.45 3.28
C LYS A 265 1.23 -15.90 1.94
N LYS A 266 0.32 -16.88 1.94
CA LYS A 266 -0.34 -17.40 0.74
C LYS A 266 -1.14 -16.34 -0.01
N ILE A 267 -1.86 -15.47 0.71
CA ILE A 267 -2.59 -14.33 0.12
C ILE A 267 -1.61 -13.35 -0.55
N SER A 268 -0.49 -13.04 0.12
CA SER A 268 0.55 -12.17 -0.48
C SER A 268 1.20 -12.79 -1.70
N GLU A 269 1.44 -14.10 -1.70
CA GLU A 269 1.99 -14.83 -2.84
C GLU A 269 1.02 -14.80 -4.03
N HIS A 270 -0.26 -15.03 -3.78
CA HIS A 270 -1.29 -14.94 -4.82
C HIS A 270 -1.34 -13.56 -5.48
N ALA A 271 -1.29 -12.48 -4.67
CA ALA A 271 -1.20 -11.11 -5.18
C ALA A 271 0.11 -10.88 -5.99
N LEU A 272 1.23 -11.47 -5.55
CA LEU A 272 2.52 -11.37 -6.24
C LEU A 272 2.52 -12.13 -7.57
N ASP A 273 1.80 -13.25 -7.67
CA ASP A 273 1.65 -14.02 -8.90
C ASP A 273 0.91 -13.21 -9.98
N GLU A 274 -0.13 -12.46 -9.60
CA GLU A 274 -0.79 -11.53 -10.52
C GLU A 274 0.15 -10.43 -11.01
N ILE A 275 0.98 -9.87 -10.12
CA ILE A 275 1.99 -8.88 -10.51
C ILE A 275 3.01 -9.51 -11.47
N ARG A 276 3.42 -10.78 -11.26
CA ARG A 276 4.34 -11.50 -12.14
C ARG A 276 3.74 -11.70 -13.54
N ARG A 277 2.46 -12.06 -13.60
CA ARG A 277 1.71 -12.18 -14.88
C ARG A 277 1.71 -10.85 -15.64
N LEU A 278 1.43 -9.74 -14.95
CA LEU A 278 1.49 -8.40 -15.54
C LEU A 278 2.89 -8.00 -15.99
N GLY A 279 3.93 -8.49 -15.30
CA GLY A 279 5.32 -8.32 -15.72
C GLY A 279 5.64 -9.03 -17.04
N ALA A 280 5.09 -10.22 -17.26
CA ALA A 280 5.23 -10.92 -18.54
C ALA A 280 4.55 -10.13 -19.67
N GLU A 281 3.33 -9.62 -19.47
CA GLU A 281 2.65 -8.74 -20.41
C GLU A 281 3.46 -7.46 -20.70
N GLU A 282 4.04 -6.83 -19.66
CA GLU A 282 4.87 -5.62 -19.82
C GLU A 282 6.11 -5.88 -20.67
N ARG A 283 6.73 -7.05 -20.55
CA ARG A 283 7.88 -7.45 -21.37
C ARG A 283 7.53 -7.45 -22.86
N GLU A 284 6.35 -7.94 -23.23
CA GLU A 284 5.86 -7.93 -24.60
C GLU A 284 5.56 -6.49 -25.07
N ILE A 285 4.87 -5.70 -24.25
CA ILE A 285 4.62 -4.29 -24.52
C ILE A 285 5.94 -3.54 -24.75
N ARG A 286 6.92 -3.72 -23.89
CA ARG A 286 8.23 -3.07 -24.00
C ARG A 286 8.97 -3.48 -25.27
N ALA A 287 8.85 -4.72 -25.71
CA ALA A 287 9.44 -5.18 -26.96
C ALA A 287 8.81 -4.50 -28.17
N SER A 288 7.51 -4.19 -28.13
CA SER A 288 6.79 -3.50 -29.22
C SER A 288 7.09 -1.99 -29.31
N LEU A 289 7.68 -1.39 -28.27
CA LEU A 289 8.07 0.04 -28.26
C LEU A 289 9.46 0.28 -28.88
N ARG A 290 10.19 -0.77 -29.22
CA ARG A 290 11.50 -0.71 -29.88
C ARG A 290 11.35 -0.71 -31.38
#